data_cc8f90cfcc0a9b5774d1e98c52151558
#
_entry.id   cc8f90cfcc0a9b5774d1e98c52151558
#
_cell.length_a   1.000
_cell.length_b   1.000
_cell.length_c   1.000
_cell.angle_alpha   90.00
_cell.angle_beta   90.00
_cell.angle_gamma   90.00
#
_symmetry.space_group_name_H-M   'P 1'
#
loop_
_entity.id
_entity.type
_entity.pdbx_description
1 polymer ?
#
loop_
_entity_poly.entity_id
_entity_poly.type
_entity_poly.pdbx_seq_one_letter_code
_entity_poly.pdbx_strand_id
1 'polypeptide(L)'
;MKAIMIWHRCFRRAGSPLLALCLCLFGYAAWAQTADAFLAGNSKSCRNCALDRAALKRRDLSEADLSGANLEGAVLHRARLMRAKFTGANLTDANLNKTDLKNAALAQAKLERAMLYEADLSAADLSGANLTEAKMQKARLVRARLDGAHMPEAILTGARLDEASLRGANLSAANLVEVTLRRANLEGANLNNAGLVDAVLREANLKGANLSEADLFGADLTGANLAGADLSEARLSRAILTGAVLDGANLKGALMPDGSVHP
;
A
#
# COMPACT_ATOMS: atom_id res chain seq x y z
N MET A 1 -2.43 33.05 -6.58
CA MET A 1 -3.69 33.20 -5.82
C MET A 1 -3.71 32.40 -4.48
N LYS A 2 -2.90 31.34 -4.25
CA LYS A 2 -2.87 30.61 -2.96
C LYS A 2 -2.13 31.33 -1.81
N ALA A 3 -1.22 32.25 -2.09
CA ALA A 3 -0.47 33.00 -1.07
C ALA A 3 -1.33 34.02 -0.29
N ILE A 4 -2.41 34.51 -0.86
CA ILE A 4 -3.28 35.53 -0.23
C ILE A 4 -4.21 34.92 0.83
N MET A 5 -4.57 33.65 0.70
CA MET A 5 -5.48 32.98 1.65
C MET A 5 -4.83 32.61 3.00
N ILE A 6 -3.51 32.48 3.03
CA ILE A 6 -2.75 32.13 4.25
C ILE A 6 -2.54 33.37 5.13
N TRP A 7 -2.50 34.55 4.52
CA TRP A 7 -2.30 35.84 5.22
C TRP A 7 -3.45 36.16 6.19
N HIS A 8 -4.69 35.80 5.86
CA HIS A 8 -5.86 36.07 6.70
C HIS A 8 -5.97 35.20 7.97
N ARG A 9 -5.31 34.05 8.03
CA ARG A 9 -5.35 33.16 9.22
C ARG A 9 -4.30 33.50 10.27
N CYS A 10 -3.18 34.10 9.93
CA CYS A 10 -2.14 34.52 10.89
C CYS A 10 -2.52 35.81 11.63
N PHE A 11 -3.32 36.69 11.03
CA PHE A 11 -3.62 38.01 11.60
C PHE A 11 -4.57 37.98 12.83
N ARG A 12 -5.27 36.88 13.11
CA ARG A 12 -6.27 36.82 14.20
C ARG A 12 -5.73 36.37 15.58
N ARG A 13 -4.45 36.01 15.71
CA ARG A 13 -3.92 35.42 16.96
C ARG A 13 -2.77 36.19 17.63
N ALA A 14 -2.24 37.24 17.05
CA ALA A 14 -1.17 38.00 17.66
C ALA A 14 -1.61 39.47 17.83
N GLY A 15 -1.61 39.96 19.04
CA GLY A 15 -2.03 41.33 19.41
C GLY A 15 -1.09 42.45 18.95
N SER A 16 -0.14 42.17 18.05
CA SER A 16 0.73 43.14 17.40
C SER A 16 1.11 42.64 15.99
N PRO A 17 0.96 43.50 14.96
CA PRO A 17 1.21 43.11 13.57
C PRO A 17 2.69 42.77 13.29
N LEU A 18 3.62 43.32 14.03
CA LEU A 18 5.07 43.06 13.89
C LEU A 18 5.47 41.67 14.44
N LEU A 19 4.85 41.18 15.52
CA LEU A 19 5.14 39.84 16.07
C LEU A 19 4.54 38.74 15.19
N ALA A 20 3.37 38.96 14.59
CA ALA A 20 2.73 38.01 13.70
C ALA A 20 3.54 37.81 12.40
N LEU A 21 4.13 38.89 11.88
CA LEU A 21 4.97 38.84 10.67
C LEU A 21 6.27 38.05 10.93
N CYS A 22 6.93 38.26 12.10
CA CYS A 22 8.13 37.52 12.46
C CYS A 22 7.88 36.01 12.65
N LEU A 23 6.80 35.62 13.33
CA LEU A 23 6.48 34.23 13.58
C LEU A 23 6.13 33.46 12.28
N CYS A 24 5.42 34.11 11.35
CA CYS A 24 5.09 33.51 10.05
C CYS A 24 6.32 33.38 9.14
N LEU A 25 7.24 34.37 9.15
CA LEU A 25 8.46 34.34 8.34
C LEU A 25 9.49 33.34 8.88
N PHE A 26 9.65 33.23 10.20
CA PHE A 26 10.57 32.25 10.80
C PHE A 26 10.07 30.82 10.62
N GLY A 27 8.77 30.55 10.73
CA GLY A 27 8.21 29.25 10.47
C GLY A 27 8.39 28.82 9.01
N TYR A 28 8.13 29.70 8.06
CA TYR A 28 8.25 29.43 6.63
C TYR A 28 9.72 29.25 6.20
N ALA A 29 10.63 30.07 6.73
CA ALA A 29 12.05 29.99 6.43
C ALA A 29 12.70 28.70 6.99
N ALA A 30 12.27 28.23 8.18
CA ALA A 30 12.79 26.98 8.77
C ALA A 30 12.37 25.74 7.96
N TRP A 31 11.16 25.73 7.39
CA TRP A 31 10.68 24.61 6.54
C TRP A 31 11.34 24.62 5.17
N ALA A 32 11.50 25.78 4.55
CA ALA A 32 12.20 25.93 3.28
C ALA A 32 13.69 25.52 3.40
N GLN A 33 14.36 25.89 4.48
CA GLN A 33 15.75 25.52 4.70
C GLN A 33 15.96 24.00 4.85
N THR A 34 15.02 23.26 5.44
CA THR A 34 15.13 21.81 5.59
C THR A 34 14.89 21.09 4.28
N ALA A 35 13.94 21.55 3.44
CA ALA A 35 13.69 20.97 2.12
C ALA A 35 14.87 21.23 1.16
N ASP A 36 15.40 22.46 1.14
CA ASP A 36 16.55 22.82 0.31
C ASP A 36 17.81 22.02 0.69
N ALA A 37 18.09 21.89 1.99
CA ALA A 37 19.22 21.09 2.48
C ALA A 37 19.09 19.61 2.07
N PHE A 38 17.87 19.04 2.14
CA PHE A 38 17.57 17.69 1.71
C PHE A 38 17.73 17.55 0.19
N LEU A 39 17.17 18.47 -0.57
CA LEU A 39 17.26 18.47 -2.04
C LEU A 39 18.71 18.65 -2.52
N ALA A 40 19.51 19.44 -1.83
CA ALA A 40 20.95 19.60 -2.08
C ALA A 40 21.78 18.36 -1.65
N GLY A 41 21.20 17.40 -0.92
CA GLY A 41 21.90 16.21 -0.41
C GLY A 41 22.71 16.46 0.88
N ASN A 42 22.53 17.61 1.50
CA ASN A 42 23.23 17.99 2.74
C ASN A 42 22.55 17.46 4.01
N SER A 43 21.36 16.89 3.89
CA SER A 43 20.59 16.28 4.98
C SER A 43 19.91 15.00 4.52
N LYS A 44 19.83 14.01 5.39
CA LYS A 44 18.98 12.83 5.23
C LYS A 44 17.63 12.95 5.93
N SER A 45 17.35 14.05 6.62
CA SER A 45 16.08 14.27 7.32
C SER A 45 15.31 15.42 6.67
N CYS A 46 14.07 15.15 6.35
CA CYS A 46 13.12 16.11 5.81
C CYS A 46 11.70 15.79 6.31
N ARG A 47 11.57 15.71 7.64
CA ARG A 47 10.28 15.42 8.28
C ARG A 47 9.30 16.56 8.04
N ASN A 48 8.06 16.19 7.68
CA ASN A 48 6.99 17.14 7.37
C ASN A 48 7.34 18.18 6.28
N CYS A 49 8.39 17.96 5.47
CA CYS A 49 8.75 18.86 4.38
C CYS A 49 7.71 18.88 3.28
N ALA A 50 7.62 20.02 2.59
CA ALA A 50 6.92 20.14 1.32
C ALA A 50 7.87 19.72 0.18
N LEU A 51 7.67 18.51 -0.34
CA LEU A 51 8.43 17.90 -1.43
C LEU A 51 7.47 17.47 -2.57
N ASP A 52 6.31 18.11 -2.65
CA ASP A 52 5.34 17.82 -3.70
C ASP A 52 5.98 18.05 -5.08
N ARG A 53 5.77 17.07 -5.97
CA ARG A 53 6.34 17.02 -7.31
C ARG A 53 7.88 17.10 -7.39
N ALA A 54 8.58 16.89 -6.26
CA ALA A 54 10.03 16.94 -6.22
C ALA A 54 10.67 15.91 -7.16
N ALA A 55 11.74 16.30 -7.87
CA ALA A 55 12.48 15.45 -8.79
C ALA A 55 13.58 14.69 -8.03
N LEU A 56 13.26 13.50 -7.53
CA LEU A 56 14.13 12.65 -6.70
C LEU A 56 14.57 11.36 -7.42
N LYS A 57 14.43 11.32 -8.75
CA LYS A 57 14.74 10.18 -9.60
C LYS A 57 16.19 9.69 -9.39
N ARG A 58 16.35 8.37 -9.19
CA ARG A 58 17.65 7.69 -9.04
C ARG A 58 18.50 8.18 -7.86
N ARG A 59 17.98 8.97 -6.96
CA ARG A 59 18.72 9.43 -5.77
C ARG A 59 18.92 8.30 -4.77
N ASP A 60 20.01 8.34 -4.05
CA ASP A 60 20.21 7.53 -2.87
C ASP A 60 19.64 8.28 -1.66
N LEU A 61 18.48 7.82 -1.23
CA LEU A 61 17.72 8.31 -0.08
C LEU A 61 17.60 7.19 0.96
N SER A 62 18.53 6.23 0.95
CA SER A 62 18.56 5.15 1.94
C SER A 62 18.66 5.73 3.34
N GLU A 63 17.80 5.21 4.25
CA GLU A 63 17.69 5.65 5.65
C GLU A 63 17.21 7.11 5.83
N ALA A 64 16.74 7.76 4.76
CA ALA A 64 16.20 9.12 4.89
C ALA A 64 14.95 9.14 5.78
N ASP A 65 14.82 10.18 6.61
CA ASP A 65 13.62 10.43 7.40
C ASP A 65 12.71 11.43 6.68
N LEU A 66 11.69 10.90 6.04
CA LEU A 66 10.65 11.61 5.29
C LEU A 66 9.28 11.47 5.98
N SER A 67 9.27 11.16 7.29
CA SER A 67 8.04 10.99 8.06
C SER A 67 7.18 12.25 7.99
N GLY A 68 5.89 12.09 7.66
CA GLY A 68 4.92 13.17 7.49
C GLY A 68 5.19 14.11 6.31
N ALA A 69 6.21 13.87 5.49
CA ALA A 69 6.52 14.74 4.35
C ALA A 69 5.41 14.70 3.30
N ASN A 70 5.17 15.83 2.62
CA ASN A 70 4.32 15.88 1.44
C ASN A 70 5.15 15.61 0.18
N LEU A 71 4.98 14.41 -0.38
CA LEU A 71 5.63 13.91 -1.60
C LEU A 71 4.59 13.68 -2.72
N GLU A 72 3.45 14.36 -2.66
CA GLU A 72 2.39 14.24 -3.67
C GLU A 72 2.94 14.49 -5.08
N GLY A 73 2.75 13.53 -5.99
CA GLY A 73 3.24 13.59 -7.35
C GLY A 73 4.77 13.60 -7.49
N ALA A 74 5.53 13.33 -6.42
CA ALA A 74 6.99 13.32 -6.47
C ALA A 74 7.52 12.21 -7.41
N VAL A 75 8.63 12.48 -8.10
CA VAL A 75 9.26 11.56 -9.03
C VAL A 75 10.44 10.85 -8.35
N LEU A 76 10.18 9.66 -7.81
CA LEU A 76 11.15 8.82 -7.10
C LEU A 76 11.63 7.62 -7.94
N HIS A 77 11.27 7.56 -9.22
CA HIS A 77 11.59 6.44 -10.10
C HIS A 77 13.05 5.98 -9.99
N ARG A 78 13.25 4.69 -9.69
CA ARG A 78 14.57 4.07 -9.45
C ARG A 78 15.39 4.69 -8.32
N ALA A 79 14.78 5.42 -7.39
CA ALA A 79 15.47 5.86 -6.19
C ALA A 79 15.80 4.68 -5.27
N ARG A 80 16.85 4.80 -4.47
CA ARG A 80 17.18 3.87 -3.39
C ARG A 80 16.60 4.44 -2.12
N LEU A 81 15.68 3.72 -1.49
CA LEU A 81 14.89 4.13 -0.34
C LEU A 81 14.94 3.06 0.77
N MET A 82 15.98 2.22 0.73
CA MET A 82 16.16 1.15 1.71
C MET A 82 16.15 1.73 3.13
N ARG A 83 15.31 1.17 4.02
CA ARG A 83 15.12 1.63 5.40
C ARG A 83 14.70 3.10 5.54
N ALA A 84 14.25 3.75 4.48
CA ALA A 84 13.72 5.11 4.59
C ALA A 84 12.41 5.13 5.40
N LYS A 85 12.17 6.25 6.10
CA LYS A 85 10.98 6.43 6.93
C LYS A 85 10.00 7.35 6.22
N PHE A 86 8.80 6.84 5.97
CA PHE A 86 7.68 7.53 5.34
C PHE A 86 6.41 7.47 6.20
N THR A 87 6.56 7.17 7.50
CA THR A 87 5.39 7.04 8.39
C THR A 87 4.51 8.29 8.28
N GLY A 88 3.24 8.12 7.90
CA GLY A 88 2.27 9.20 7.70
C GLY A 88 2.59 10.16 6.55
N ALA A 89 3.57 9.87 5.68
CA ALA A 89 3.89 10.72 4.54
C ALA A 89 2.77 10.68 3.47
N ASN A 90 2.61 11.77 2.73
CA ASN A 90 1.74 11.83 1.56
C ASN A 90 2.53 11.53 0.28
N LEU A 91 2.30 10.36 -0.28
CA LEU A 91 2.87 9.85 -1.54
C LEU A 91 1.80 9.68 -2.62
N THR A 92 0.65 10.34 -2.47
CA THR A 92 -0.45 10.31 -3.45
C THR A 92 0.08 10.68 -4.84
N ASP A 93 -0.27 9.89 -5.86
CA ASP A 93 0.17 10.05 -7.24
C ASP A 93 1.71 10.02 -7.45
N ALA A 94 2.51 9.66 -6.44
CA ALA A 94 3.96 9.61 -6.56
C ALA A 94 4.43 8.51 -7.52
N ASN A 95 5.52 8.78 -8.25
CA ASN A 95 6.17 7.78 -9.11
C ASN A 95 7.30 7.07 -8.36
N LEU A 96 6.98 5.90 -7.83
CA LEU A 96 7.88 5.00 -7.12
C LEU A 96 8.26 3.77 -7.97
N ASN A 97 8.10 3.83 -9.29
CA ASN A 97 8.42 2.70 -10.16
C ASN A 97 9.88 2.27 -10.01
N LYS A 98 10.10 0.96 -9.86
CA LYS A 98 11.44 0.34 -9.77
C LYS A 98 12.30 0.88 -8.62
N THR A 99 11.68 1.40 -7.54
CA THR A 99 12.38 1.84 -6.34
C THR A 99 12.80 0.65 -5.47
N ASP A 100 13.89 0.80 -4.74
CA ASP A 100 14.28 -0.11 -3.67
C ASP A 100 13.78 0.45 -2.33
N LEU A 101 12.65 -0.09 -1.86
CA LEU A 101 11.97 0.26 -0.61
C LEU A 101 12.12 -0.83 0.47
N LYS A 102 13.12 -1.72 0.35
CA LYS A 102 13.32 -2.80 1.32
C LYS A 102 13.43 -2.27 2.74
N ASN A 103 12.68 -2.90 3.65
CA ASN A 103 12.64 -2.52 5.07
C ASN A 103 12.22 -1.05 5.31
N ALA A 104 11.60 -0.37 4.36
CA ALA A 104 11.11 1.00 4.56
C ALA A 104 9.90 1.01 5.52
N ALA A 105 9.77 2.08 6.31
CA ALA A 105 8.64 2.30 7.19
C ALA A 105 7.62 3.21 6.50
N LEU A 106 6.52 2.63 6.02
CA LEU A 106 5.44 3.28 5.29
C LEU A 106 4.10 3.21 6.07
N ALA A 107 4.16 2.89 7.37
CA ALA A 107 2.96 2.77 8.17
C ALA A 107 2.13 4.06 8.09
N GLN A 108 0.81 3.91 7.84
CA GLN A 108 -0.16 5.00 7.69
C GLN A 108 0.20 6.02 6.57
N ALA A 109 1.10 5.69 5.66
CA ALA A 109 1.39 6.53 4.50
C ALA A 109 0.20 6.56 3.53
N LYS A 110 0.03 7.70 2.85
CA LYS A 110 -0.95 7.87 1.77
C LYS A 110 -0.26 7.55 0.45
N LEU A 111 -0.70 6.50 -0.22
CA LEU A 111 -0.14 5.97 -1.47
C LEU A 111 -1.23 5.84 -2.54
N GLU A 112 -2.33 6.61 -2.42
CA GLU A 112 -3.43 6.57 -3.38
C GLU A 112 -2.91 6.85 -4.79
N ARG A 113 -3.25 5.96 -5.73
CA ARG A 113 -2.82 6.00 -7.14
C ARG A 113 -1.30 6.06 -7.35
N ALA A 114 -0.50 5.80 -6.31
CA ALA A 114 0.95 5.75 -6.46
C ALA A 114 1.39 4.68 -7.46
N MET A 115 2.41 4.98 -8.24
CA MET A 115 2.99 4.06 -9.22
C MET A 115 4.16 3.30 -8.59
N LEU A 116 3.98 2.00 -8.36
CA LEU A 116 4.93 1.09 -7.69
C LEU A 116 5.33 -0.09 -8.59
N TYR A 117 5.20 0.06 -9.93
CA TYR A 117 5.54 -0.99 -10.87
C TYR A 117 6.99 -1.48 -10.66
N GLU A 118 7.17 -2.81 -10.46
CA GLU A 118 8.46 -3.45 -10.17
C GLU A 118 9.21 -2.85 -8.95
N ALA A 119 8.56 -2.15 -8.03
CA ALA A 119 9.17 -1.69 -6.80
C ALA A 119 9.48 -2.87 -5.85
N ASP A 120 10.57 -2.81 -5.10
CA ASP A 120 10.92 -3.80 -4.09
C ASP A 120 10.59 -3.27 -2.69
N LEU A 121 9.47 -3.74 -2.14
CA LEU A 121 8.96 -3.45 -0.80
C LEU A 121 9.17 -4.63 0.16
N SER A 122 10.13 -5.51 -0.13
CA SER A 122 10.36 -6.69 0.71
C SER A 122 10.66 -6.28 2.15
N ALA A 123 9.95 -6.88 3.10
CA ALA A 123 10.01 -6.60 4.53
C ALA A 123 9.68 -5.13 4.91
N ALA A 124 9.05 -4.36 4.03
CA ALA A 124 8.57 -3.02 4.36
C ALA A 124 7.33 -3.07 5.28
N ASP A 125 7.15 -2.05 6.09
CA ASP A 125 5.97 -1.88 6.94
C ASP A 125 4.99 -0.88 6.29
N LEU A 126 3.89 -1.40 5.76
CA LEU A 126 2.78 -0.63 5.18
C LEU A 126 1.51 -0.75 6.04
N SER A 127 1.64 -1.07 7.33
CA SER A 127 0.48 -1.26 8.21
C SER A 127 -0.40 -0.01 8.22
N GLY A 128 -1.69 -0.18 7.95
CA GLY A 128 -2.67 0.90 7.86
C GLY A 128 -2.42 1.93 6.74
N ALA A 129 -1.53 1.66 5.79
CA ALA A 129 -1.31 2.54 4.64
C ALA A 129 -2.52 2.57 3.72
N ASN A 130 -2.77 3.70 3.06
CA ASN A 130 -3.79 3.82 2.02
C ASN A 130 -3.17 3.66 0.64
N LEU A 131 -3.49 2.56 -0.02
CA LEU A 131 -3.01 2.14 -1.34
C LEU A 131 -4.17 2.03 -2.35
N THR A 132 -5.26 2.79 -2.14
CA THR A 132 -6.41 2.82 -3.07
C THR A 132 -5.93 3.10 -4.48
N GLU A 133 -6.33 2.24 -5.45
CA GLU A 133 -5.96 2.33 -6.85
C GLU A 133 -4.43 2.35 -7.11
N ALA A 134 -3.59 1.96 -6.16
CA ALA A 134 -2.15 1.93 -6.35
C ALA A 134 -1.74 0.91 -7.43
N LYS A 135 -0.77 1.28 -8.27
CA LYS A 135 -0.29 0.47 -9.40
C LYS A 135 0.97 -0.30 -9.00
N MET A 136 0.78 -1.55 -8.54
CA MET A 136 1.82 -2.39 -7.93
C MET A 136 2.17 -3.63 -8.77
N GLN A 137 1.93 -3.59 -10.08
CA GLN A 137 2.20 -4.73 -10.96
C GLN A 137 3.66 -5.17 -10.83
N LYS A 138 3.89 -6.47 -10.66
CA LYS A 138 5.21 -7.10 -10.49
C LYS A 138 6.02 -6.56 -9.30
N ALA A 139 5.40 -5.82 -8.38
CA ALA A 139 6.06 -5.38 -7.14
C ALA A 139 6.42 -6.58 -6.25
N ARG A 140 7.47 -6.44 -5.45
CA ARG A 140 7.91 -7.45 -4.49
C ARG A 140 7.56 -6.99 -3.08
N LEU A 141 6.70 -7.71 -2.41
CA LEU A 141 6.24 -7.45 -1.05
C LEU A 141 6.49 -8.68 -0.14
N VAL A 142 7.51 -9.47 -0.46
CA VAL A 142 7.83 -10.68 0.32
C VAL A 142 8.10 -10.28 1.77
N ARG A 143 7.38 -10.90 2.73
CA ARG A 143 7.43 -10.59 4.17
C ARG A 143 7.06 -9.15 4.52
N ALA A 144 6.41 -8.40 3.64
CA ALA A 144 5.91 -7.07 3.98
C ALA A 144 4.77 -7.15 5.00
N ARG A 145 4.59 -6.10 5.78
CA ARG A 145 3.47 -5.94 6.70
C ARG A 145 2.45 -4.99 6.07
N LEU A 146 1.25 -5.47 5.85
CA LEU A 146 0.12 -4.75 5.25
C LEU A 146 -1.12 -4.89 6.15
N ASP A 147 -0.93 -5.15 7.45
CA ASP A 147 -2.03 -5.34 8.38
C ASP A 147 -2.92 -4.08 8.41
N GLY A 148 -4.22 -4.26 8.16
CA GLY A 148 -5.18 -3.17 8.08
C GLY A 148 -4.95 -2.18 6.94
N ALA A 149 -4.09 -2.48 5.97
CA ALA A 149 -3.89 -1.61 4.80
C ALA A 149 -5.17 -1.50 3.97
N HIS A 150 -5.41 -0.33 3.41
CA HIS A 150 -6.56 -0.03 2.56
C HIS A 150 -6.11 -0.02 1.09
N MET A 151 -6.50 -1.05 0.33
CA MET A 151 -6.03 -1.33 -1.03
C MET A 151 -7.17 -1.62 -2.02
N PRO A 152 -8.37 -1.00 -1.89
CA PRO A 152 -9.44 -1.26 -2.85
C PRO A 152 -8.98 -0.84 -4.26
N GLU A 153 -9.38 -1.63 -5.24
CA GLU A 153 -9.07 -1.40 -6.66
C GLU A 153 -7.56 -1.33 -6.99
N ALA A 154 -6.69 -1.72 -6.05
CA ALA A 154 -5.25 -1.75 -6.30
C ALA A 154 -4.90 -2.80 -7.37
N ILE A 155 -3.90 -2.52 -8.20
CA ILE A 155 -3.47 -3.41 -9.28
C ILE A 155 -2.16 -4.11 -8.88
N LEU A 156 -2.26 -5.40 -8.52
CA LEU A 156 -1.15 -6.23 -8.06
C LEU A 156 -0.78 -7.36 -9.04
N THR A 157 -1.20 -7.27 -10.29
CA THR A 157 -0.95 -8.33 -11.28
C THR A 157 0.52 -8.79 -11.27
N GLY A 158 0.75 -10.09 -11.05
CA GLY A 158 2.08 -10.70 -10.99
C GLY A 158 2.94 -10.24 -9.82
N ALA A 159 2.39 -9.54 -8.82
CA ALA A 159 3.13 -9.14 -7.62
C ALA A 159 3.45 -10.34 -6.72
N ARG A 160 4.48 -10.22 -5.89
CA ARG A 160 4.92 -11.27 -4.98
C ARG A 160 4.72 -10.84 -3.53
N LEU A 161 3.79 -11.50 -2.85
CA LEU A 161 3.43 -11.26 -1.45
C LEU A 161 3.67 -12.52 -0.58
N ASP A 162 4.62 -13.38 -0.99
CA ASP A 162 4.91 -14.58 -0.23
C ASP A 162 5.30 -14.23 1.22
N GLU A 163 4.72 -14.92 2.21
CA GLU A 163 4.92 -14.70 3.65
C GLU A 163 4.54 -13.28 4.14
N ALA A 164 3.82 -12.48 3.36
CA ALA A 164 3.34 -11.18 3.79
C ALA A 164 2.20 -11.28 4.82
N SER A 165 2.08 -10.28 5.70
CA SER A 165 0.94 -10.12 6.61
C SER A 165 -0.04 -9.10 6.04
N LEU A 166 -1.29 -9.53 5.80
CA LEU A 166 -2.40 -8.73 5.28
C LEU A 166 -3.64 -8.86 6.18
N ARG A 167 -3.44 -9.08 7.49
CA ARG A 167 -4.56 -9.29 8.43
C ARG A 167 -5.49 -8.10 8.41
N GLY A 168 -6.78 -8.36 8.19
CA GLY A 168 -7.81 -7.32 8.13
C GLY A 168 -7.60 -6.27 7.03
N ALA A 169 -6.72 -6.51 6.06
CA ALA A 169 -6.53 -5.59 4.94
C ALA A 169 -7.78 -5.54 4.04
N ASN A 170 -8.06 -4.38 3.45
CA ASN A 170 -9.11 -4.23 2.46
C ASN A 170 -8.52 -4.29 1.04
N LEU A 171 -8.81 -5.37 0.32
CA LEU A 171 -8.42 -5.64 -1.07
C LEU A 171 -9.67 -5.76 -1.97
N SER A 172 -10.79 -5.15 -1.59
CA SER A 172 -12.02 -5.24 -2.37
C SER A 172 -11.80 -4.73 -3.78
N ALA A 173 -12.32 -5.46 -4.77
CA ALA A 173 -12.17 -5.20 -6.20
C ALA A 173 -10.69 -5.07 -6.67
N ALA A 174 -9.70 -5.48 -5.89
CA ALA A 174 -8.31 -5.44 -6.29
C ALA A 174 -8.01 -6.47 -7.39
N ASN A 175 -7.10 -6.12 -8.30
CA ASN A 175 -6.62 -7.03 -9.34
C ASN A 175 -5.38 -7.79 -8.84
N LEU A 176 -5.56 -9.05 -8.47
CA LEU A 176 -4.56 -9.98 -7.93
C LEU A 176 -4.25 -11.13 -8.92
N VAL A 177 -4.46 -10.92 -10.21
CA VAL A 177 -4.18 -11.92 -11.25
C VAL A 177 -2.70 -12.33 -11.19
N GLU A 178 -2.42 -13.64 -11.21
CA GLU A 178 -1.07 -14.22 -11.16
C GLU A 178 -0.24 -13.81 -9.93
N VAL A 179 -0.86 -13.31 -8.86
CA VAL A 179 -0.15 -12.95 -7.63
C VAL A 179 0.39 -14.19 -6.91
N THR A 180 1.54 -14.08 -6.23
CA THR A 180 1.98 -15.12 -5.30
C THR A 180 1.79 -14.68 -3.85
N LEU A 181 1.05 -15.48 -3.09
CA LEU A 181 0.66 -15.29 -1.69
C LEU A 181 0.96 -16.53 -0.84
N ARG A 182 2.03 -17.28 -1.17
CA ARG A 182 2.38 -18.49 -0.43
C ARG A 182 2.63 -18.16 1.02
N ARG A 183 1.97 -18.90 1.94
CA ARG A 183 2.07 -18.68 3.39
C ARG A 183 1.76 -17.27 3.85
N ALA A 184 1.10 -16.46 3.03
CA ALA A 184 0.67 -15.13 3.44
C ALA A 184 -0.46 -15.24 4.48
N ASN A 185 -0.54 -14.25 5.37
CA ASN A 185 -1.61 -14.18 6.36
C ASN A 185 -2.65 -13.13 5.94
N LEU A 186 -3.80 -13.61 5.45
CA LEU A 186 -4.96 -12.83 5.04
C LEU A 186 -6.15 -13.00 6.01
N GLU A 187 -5.89 -13.38 7.27
CA GLU A 187 -6.94 -13.57 8.26
C GLU A 187 -7.84 -12.34 8.37
N GLY A 188 -9.14 -12.52 8.16
CA GLY A 188 -10.14 -11.45 8.19
C GLY A 188 -10.00 -10.39 7.11
N ALA A 189 -9.18 -10.60 6.08
CA ALA A 189 -9.05 -9.65 4.98
C ALA A 189 -10.34 -9.58 4.14
N ASN A 190 -10.61 -8.41 3.56
CA ASN A 190 -11.70 -8.22 2.62
C ASN A 190 -11.19 -8.32 1.17
N LEU A 191 -11.56 -9.38 0.48
CA LEU A 191 -11.26 -9.68 -0.92
C LEU A 191 -12.56 -9.75 -1.76
N ASN A 192 -13.67 -9.13 -1.29
CA ASN A 192 -14.91 -9.11 -2.04
C ASN A 192 -14.67 -8.59 -3.46
N ASN A 193 -15.21 -9.31 -4.45
CA ASN A 193 -15.08 -8.98 -5.87
C ASN A 193 -13.62 -8.82 -6.35
N ALA A 194 -12.63 -9.39 -5.66
CA ALA A 194 -11.24 -9.35 -6.10
C ALA A 194 -10.95 -10.35 -7.23
N GLY A 195 -10.11 -9.95 -8.20
CA GLY A 195 -9.65 -10.82 -9.26
C GLY A 195 -8.40 -11.61 -8.87
N LEU A 196 -8.54 -12.91 -8.58
CA LEU A 196 -7.48 -13.83 -8.15
C LEU A 196 -7.19 -14.93 -9.18
N VAL A 197 -7.46 -14.65 -10.46
CA VAL A 197 -7.23 -15.63 -11.54
C VAL A 197 -5.76 -16.07 -11.53
N ASP A 198 -5.54 -17.39 -11.55
CA ASP A 198 -4.23 -18.05 -11.53
C ASP A 198 -3.33 -17.61 -10.33
N ALA A 199 -3.92 -17.08 -9.25
CA ALA A 199 -3.18 -16.71 -8.04
C ALA A 199 -2.66 -17.94 -7.30
N VAL A 200 -1.49 -17.82 -6.65
CA VAL A 200 -0.88 -18.88 -5.87
C VAL A 200 -1.01 -18.60 -4.39
N LEU A 201 -1.98 -19.25 -3.72
CA LEU A 201 -2.35 -19.08 -2.31
C LEU A 201 -1.96 -20.30 -1.45
N ARG A 202 -0.93 -21.06 -1.86
CA ARG A 202 -0.52 -22.26 -1.15
C ARG A 202 -0.20 -21.98 0.31
N GLU A 203 -0.80 -22.77 1.22
CA GLU A 203 -0.60 -22.64 2.66
C GLU A 203 -0.95 -21.22 3.21
N ALA A 204 -1.69 -20.40 2.46
CA ALA A 204 -2.13 -19.09 2.94
C ALA A 204 -3.19 -19.23 4.05
N ASN A 205 -3.17 -18.32 5.01
CA ASN A 205 -4.21 -18.21 6.04
C ASN A 205 -5.28 -17.19 5.60
N LEU A 206 -6.44 -17.69 5.18
CA LEU A 206 -7.62 -16.93 4.75
C LEU A 206 -8.77 -17.08 5.76
N LYS A 207 -8.47 -17.49 7.00
CA LYS A 207 -9.48 -17.71 8.02
C LYS A 207 -10.35 -16.47 8.21
N GLY A 208 -11.68 -16.63 8.07
CA GLY A 208 -12.65 -15.55 8.20
C GLY A 208 -12.51 -14.43 7.17
N ALA A 209 -11.77 -14.63 6.09
CA ALA A 209 -11.67 -13.64 5.01
C ALA A 209 -12.98 -13.56 4.22
N ASN A 210 -13.29 -12.38 3.69
CA ASN A 210 -14.40 -12.19 2.77
C ASN A 210 -13.88 -12.31 1.33
N LEU A 211 -14.24 -13.40 0.64
CA LEU A 211 -13.95 -13.70 -0.76
C LEU A 211 -15.26 -13.77 -1.58
N SER A 212 -16.34 -13.18 -1.06
CA SER A 212 -17.62 -13.19 -1.81
C SER A 212 -17.45 -12.53 -3.18
N GLU A 213 -18.04 -13.14 -4.21
CA GLU A 213 -17.94 -12.70 -5.61
C GLU A 213 -16.49 -12.65 -6.16
N ALA A 214 -15.49 -13.18 -5.46
CA ALA A 214 -14.11 -13.17 -5.95
C ALA A 214 -13.92 -14.15 -7.13
N ASP A 215 -13.09 -13.75 -8.11
CA ASP A 215 -12.71 -14.63 -9.21
C ASP A 215 -11.42 -15.41 -8.89
N LEU A 216 -11.56 -16.64 -8.46
CA LEU A 216 -10.49 -17.58 -8.12
C LEU A 216 -10.25 -18.63 -9.23
N PHE A 217 -10.60 -18.32 -10.47
CA PHE A 217 -10.41 -19.25 -11.60
C PHE A 217 -8.94 -19.69 -11.70
N GLY A 218 -8.69 -20.99 -11.65
CA GLY A 218 -7.35 -21.57 -11.75
C GLY A 218 -6.45 -21.32 -10.53
N ALA A 219 -6.93 -20.67 -9.48
CA ALA A 219 -6.11 -20.35 -8.28
C ALA A 219 -5.64 -21.63 -7.57
N ASP A 220 -4.42 -21.63 -7.06
CA ASP A 220 -3.85 -22.71 -6.27
C ASP A 220 -3.98 -22.43 -4.77
N LEU A 221 -4.98 -23.02 -4.16
CA LEU A 221 -5.31 -22.95 -2.74
C LEU A 221 -4.84 -24.19 -1.97
N THR A 222 -3.85 -24.94 -2.50
CA THR A 222 -3.33 -26.14 -1.84
C THR A 222 -2.91 -25.85 -0.40
N GLY A 223 -3.52 -26.55 0.56
CA GLY A 223 -3.24 -26.40 1.99
C GLY A 223 -3.65 -25.05 2.60
N ALA A 224 -4.41 -24.23 1.89
CA ALA A 224 -4.88 -22.94 2.42
C ALA A 224 -5.91 -23.15 3.54
N ASN A 225 -5.89 -22.27 4.54
CA ASN A 225 -6.90 -22.23 5.60
C ASN A 225 -8.01 -21.23 5.26
N LEU A 226 -9.16 -21.74 4.88
CA LEU A 226 -10.39 -20.98 4.55
C LEU A 226 -11.47 -21.14 5.63
N ALA A 227 -11.11 -21.60 6.83
CA ALA A 227 -12.08 -21.82 7.89
C ALA A 227 -12.88 -20.54 8.18
N GLY A 228 -14.22 -20.63 8.10
CA GLY A 228 -15.13 -19.51 8.30
C GLY A 228 -15.03 -18.40 7.24
N ALA A 229 -14.34 -18.60 6.13
CA ALA A 229 -14.30 -17.62 5.06
C ALA A 229 -15.66 -17.52 4.33
N ASP A 230 -15.97 -16.35 3.80
CA ASP A 230 -17.11 -16.16 2.91
C ASP A 230 -16.65 -16.26 1.45
N LEU A 231 -17.09 -17.30 0.77
CA LEU A 231 -16.85 -17.59 -0.65
C LEU A 231 -18.17 -17.57 -1.43
N SER A 232 -19.22 -16.93 -0.88
CA SER A 232 -20.52 -16.86 -1.57
C SER A 232 -20.35 -16.23 -2.96
N GLU A 233 -20.96 -16.87 -3.96
CA GLU A 233 -20.91 -16.45 -5.36
C GLU A 233 -19.48 -16.37 -5.96
N ALA A 234 -18.45 -16.86 -5.24
CA ALA A 234 -17.09 -16.91 -5.75
C ALA A 234 -16.94 -17.88 -6.92
N ARG A 235 -16.07 -17.58 -7.88
CA ARG A 235 -15.74 -18.44 -8.99
C ARG A 235 -14.48 -19.26 -8.71
N LEU A 236 -14.65 -20.53 -8.34
CA LEU A 236 -13.56 -21.49 -8.04
C LEU A 236 -13.28 -22.45 -9.21
N SER A 237 -13.83 -22.23 -10.41
CA SER A 237 -13.62 -23.10 -11.54
C SER A 237 -12.13 -23.35 -11.77
N ARG A 238 -11.73 -24.61 -11.89
CA ARG A 238 -10.34 -25.06 -12.02
C ARG A 238 -9.42 -24.72 -10.84
N ALA A 239 -9.92 -24.16 -9.75
CA ALA A 239 -9.10 -23.94 -8.55
C ALA A 239 -8.65 -25.27 -7.93
N ILE A 240 -7.46 -25.28 -7.35
CA ILE A 240 -6.90 -26.45 -6.66
C ILE A 240 -7.13 -26.28 -5.16
N LEU A 241 -8.01 -27.11 -4.59
CA LEU A 241 -8.38 -27.10 -3.17
C LEU A 241 -7.76 -28.27 -2.38
N THR A 242 -6.74 -28.92 -2.91
CA THR A 242 -6.12 -30.10 -2.26
C THR A 242 -5.60 -29.74 -0.86
N GLY A 243 -6.16 -30.39 0.18
CA GLY A 243 -5.79 -30.14 1.57
C GLY A 243 -6.21 -28.76 2.11
N ALA A 244 -7.02 -28.02 1.40
CA ALA A 244 -7.59 -26.76 1.92
C ALA A 244 -8.60 -27.04 3.05
N VAL A 245 -8.60 -26.22 4.09
CA VAL A 245 -9.54 -26.29 5.22
C VAL A 245 -10.71 -25.35 4.94
N LEU A 246 -11.92 -25.89 4.81
CA LEU A 246 -13.17 -25.17 4.49
C LEU A 246 -14.19 -25.22 5.65
N ASP A 247 -13.77 -25.57 6.85
CA ASP A 247 -14.66 -25.72 8.00
C ASP A 247 -15.45 -24.42 8.27
N GLY A 248 -16.78 -24.50 8.15
CA GLY A 248 -17.66 -23.35 8.36
C GLY A 248 -17.56 -22.25 7.28
N ALA A 249 -16.89 -22.51 6.14
CA ALA A 249 -16.89 -21.57 5.03
C ALA A 249 -18.27 -21.47 4.39
N ASN A 250 -18.67 -20.26 3.99
CA ASN A 250 -19.88 -20.03 3.21
C ASN A 250 -19.56 -20.18 1.69
N LEU A 251 -20.13 -21.20 1.06
CA LEU A 251 -19.93 -21.50 -0.36
C LEU A 251 -21.21 -21.25 -1.18
N LYS A 252 -22.23 -20.64 -0.59
CA LYS A 252 -23.53 -20.46 -1.26
C LYS A 252 -23.38 -19.78 -2.62
N GLY A 253 -23.85 -20.44 -3.68
CA GLY A 253 -23.77 -19.91 -5.04
C GLY A 253 -22.38 -19.98 -5.66
N ALA A 254 -21.37 -20.48 -4.96
CA ALA A 254 -20.01 -20.59 -5.49
C ALA A 254 -19.94 -21.57 -6.66
N LEU A 255 -19.22 -21.19 -7.71
CA LEU A 255 -18.93 -22.07 -8.86
C LEU A 255 -17.70 -22.90 -8.55
N MET A 256 -17.93 -24.17 -8.21
CA MET A 256 -16.91 -25.11 -7.73
C MET A 256 -15.89 -25.52 -8.81
N PRO A 257 -14.75 -26.14 -8.43
CA PRO A 257 -13.70 -26.56 -9.38
C PRO A 257 -14.17 -27.49 -10.47
N ASP A 258 -15.16 -28.33 -10.20
CA ASP A 258 -15.77 -29.28 -11.14
C ASP A 258 -16.85 -28.67 -12.05
N GLY A 259 -17.13 -27.39 -11.87
CA GLY A 259 -18.16 -26.64 -12.61
C GLY A 259 -19.56 -26.71 -11.99
N SER A 260 -19.77 -27.40 -10.88
CA SER A 260 -21.03 -27.38 -10.14
C SER A 260 -21.23 -26.06 -9.39
N VAL A 261 -22.49 -25.67 -9.15
CA VAL A 261 -22.83 -24.56 -8.28
C VAL A 261 -23.17 -25.11 -6.91
N HIS A 262 -22.51 -24.59 -5.87
CA HIS A 262 -22.80 -24.98 -4.49
C HIS A 262 -24.14 -24.38 -4.05
N PRO A 263 -25.08 -25.17 -3.46
CA PRO A 263 -26.42 -24.72 -3.11
C PRO A 263 -26.45 -23.62 -2.03
#